data_3525a63e63d31ef31002ed00ae93a62d
#
_entry.id   3525a63e63d31ef31002ed00ae93a62d
#
_cell.length_a   1.000
_cell.length_b   1.000
_cell.length_c   1.000
_cell.angle_alpha   90.00
_cell.angle_beta   90.00
_cell.angle_gamma   90.00
#
_symmetry.space_group_name_H-M   'P 1'
#
loop_
_entity.id
_entity.type
_entity.pdbx_description
1 polymer ?
#
loop_
_entity_poly.entity_id
_entity_poly.type
_entity_poly.pdbx_seq_one_letter_code
_entity_poly.pdbx_strand_id
1 'polypeptide(L)'
;NTAREYFCFGRDRAFLDVMGHQGNDFQITGSFWKDLNRLTAELDKPGEFVCIPGYEWSANTAVGGDRNVHYRHEGETIHRSSHAQIADPTDMVDEEEDAHTAGLLFEKLKGKDCVVMAHVGGRYADITYAHDETLETAVEVHSDWGTFEWIVRDALEKGYRIGIVGNSDGHKGRPGASYPGASFFGSQGGLTCFLAPRLDRDAIFEAMRRRHHYATTGNRMLLDVSIATESDAALLLTNGGQAAAETSMVRKLIMGDMARVTDERVDLSVQVFGSVPIQMLDIFRGGVLIEKVRPFVAKDLGQRIRVTMEGAEYRGRARTTVWDGSLKVNGNSIRRAEMFNNWNLDRGIRSQ
;
A
#
# COMPACT_ATOMS: atom_id res chain seq x y z
N ASN A 1 -19.81 -10.00 -10.40
CA ASN A 1 -19.75 -8.58 -10.74
C ASN A 1 -18.92 -8.40 -12.00
N THR A 2 -19.36 -7.53 -12.90
CA THR A 2 -18.58 -7.13 -14.07
C THR A 2 -17.47 -6.16 -13.67
N ALA A 3 -16.46 -5.97 -14.52
CA ALA A 3 -15.42 -4.99 -14.28
C ALA A 3 -16.00 -3.56 -14.12
N ARG A 4 -17.03 -3.22 -14.90
CA ARG A 4 -17.75 -1.95 -14.77
C ARG A 4 -18.40 -1.78 -13.39
N GLU A 5 -19.11 -2.80 -12.89
CA GLU A 5 -19.72 -2.75 -11.56
C GLU A 5 -18.68 -2.61 -10.45
N TYR A 6 -17.50 -3.20 -10.64
CA TYR A 6 -16.39 -3.06 -9.72
C TYR A 6 -15.92 -1.59 -9.62
N PHE A 7 -15.68 -0.93 -10.74
CA PHE A 7 -15.32 0.50 -10.76
C PHE A 7 -16.44 1.37 -10.20
N CYS A 8 -17.69 1.14 -10.61
CA CYS A 8 -18.84 1.89 -10.10
C CYS A 8 -19.04 1.71 -8.60
N PHE A 9 -18.78 0.51 -8.07
CA PHE A 9 -18.85 0.28 -6.62
C PHE A 9 -17.81 1.14 -5.88
N GLY A 10 -16.57 1.16 -6.34
CA GLY A 10 -15.51 1.99 -5.73
C GLY A 10 -15.89 3.46 -5.71
N ARG A 11 -16.34 3.99 -6.84
CA ARG A 11 -16.75 5.39 -6.97
C ARG A 11 -18.02 5.72 -6.16
N ASP A 12 -19.11 4.97 -6.37
CA ASP A 12 -20.46 5.37 -5.94
C ASP A 12 -20.84 4.85 -4.54
N ARG A 13 -20.15 3.80 -4.06
CA ARG A 13 -20.47 3.14 -2.78
C ARG A 13 -19.34 3.24 -1.77
N ALA A 14 -18.12 3.13 -2.21
CA ALA A 14 -16.95 3.28 -1.35
C ALA A 14 -16.37 4.70 -1.37
N PHE A 15 -16.86 5.59 -2.25
CA PHE A 15 -16.43 6.98 -2.37
C PHE A 15 -14.91 7.11 -2.52
N LEU A 16 -14.36 6.29 -3.42
CA LEU A 16 -12.96 6.42 -3.82
C LEU A 16 -12.83 7.51 -4.88
N ASP A 17 -11.79 8.31 -4.76
CA ASP A 17 -11.43 9.33 -5.75
C ASP A 17 -10.53 8.75 -6.84
N VAL A 18 -9.73 7.73 -6.47
CA VAL A 18 -8.76 7.07 -7.36
C VAL A 18 -8.89 5.57 -7.25
N MET A 19 -8.82 4.87 -8.38
CA MET A 19 -8.95 3.42 -8.39
C MET A 19 -8.25 2.79 -9.60
N GLY A 20 -7.69 1.58 -9.41
CA GLY A 20 -7.23 0.67 -10.46
C GLY A 20 -7.82 -0.72 -10.26
N HIS A 21 -7.99 -1.46 -11.36
CA HIS A 21 -8.29 -2.89 -11.32
C HIS A 21 -6.97 -3.65 -11.44
N GLN A 22 -6.57 -4.33 -10.37
CA GLN A 22 -5.30 -5.06 -10.30
C GLN A 22 -5.58 -6.57 -10.28
N GLY A 23 -6.16 -7.09 -11.39
CA GLY A 23 -6.36 -8.53 -11.56
C GLY A 23 -5.04 -9.25 -11.81
N ASN A 24 -4.99 -10.54 -11.45
CA ASN A 24 -3.79 -11.37 -11.66
C ASN A 24 -3.50 -11.51 -13.16
N ASP A 25 -2.28 -11.20 -13.58
CA ASP A 25 -1.80 -11.21 -14.95
C ASP A 25 -2.08 -12.54 -15.69
N PHE A 26 -1.84 -13.67 -15.01
CA PHE A 26 -2.03 -15.01 -15.54
C PHE A 26 -3.50 -15.42 -15.73
N GLN A 27 -4.45 -14.59 -15.34
CA GLN A 27 -5.90 -14.78 -15.53
C GLN A 27 -6.52 -13.75 -16.48
N ILE A 28 -5.79 -12.69 -16.84
CA ILE A 28 -6.27 -11.64 -17.73
C ILE A 28 -6.03 -12.07 -19.19
N THR A 29 -7.10 -12.38 -19.92
CA THR A 29 -7.03 -12.61 -21.38
C THR A 29 -6.73 -11.30 -22.11
N GLY A 30 -6.17 -11.39 -23.34
CA GLY A 30 -5.91 -10.20 -24.17
C GLY A 30 -7.17 -9.41 -24.49
N SER A 31 -8.30 -10.09 -24.68
CA SER A 31 -9.60 -9.45 -24.88
C SER A 31 -10.06 -8.71 -23.62
N PHE A 32 -9.91 -9.33 -22.45
CA PHE A 32 -10.27 -8.70 -21.17
C PHE A 32 -9.34 -7.52 -20.84
N TRP A 33 -8.06 -7.62 -21.16
CA TRP A 33 -7.12 -6.49 -21.02
C TRP A 33 -7.55 -5.26 -21.84
N LYS A 34 -7.96 -5.49 -23.10
CA LYS A 34 -8.50 -4.42 -23.95
C LYS A 34 -9.79 -3.81 -23.37
N ASP A 35 -10.67 -4.65 -22.82
CA ASP A 35 -11.89 -4.18 -22.15
C ASP A 35 -11.60 -3.37 -20.88
N LEU A 36 -10.65 -3.80 -20.05
CA LEU A 36 -10.22 -3.05 -18.86
C LEU A 36 -9.67 -1.67 -19.25
N ASN A 37 -8.79 -1.61 -20.26
CA ASN A 37 -8.23 -0.35 -20.75
C ASN A 37 -9.35 0.59 -21.27
N ARG A 38 -10.30 0.06 -22.06
CA ARG A 38 -11.46 0.83 -22.54
C ARG A 38 -12.31 1.35 -21.38
N LEU A 39 -12.59 0.52 -20.37
CA LEU A 39 -13.35 0.92 -19.18
C LEU A 39 -12.62 1.98 -18.35
N THR A 40 -11.31 1.84 -18.19
CA THR A 40 -10.47 2.80 -17.47
C THR A 40 -10.55 4.17 -18.14
N ALA A 41 -10.38 4.23 -19.48
CA ALA A 41 -10.50 5.48 -20.24
C ALA A 41 -11.91 6.09 -20.19
N GLU A 42 -12.95 5.25 -20.23
CA GLU A 42 -14.36 5.72 -20.19
C GLU A 42 -14.74 6.30 -18.82
N LEU A 43 -14.24 5.70 -17.75
CA LEU A 43 -14.62 6.05 -16.37
C LEU A 43 -13.70 7.11 -15.75
N ASP A 44 -12.54 7.36 -16.34
CA ASP A 44 -11.64 8.41 -15.92
C ASP A 44 -12.25 9.80 -16.20
N LYS A 45 -12.47 10.56 -15.13
CA LYS A 45 -13.09 11.88 -15.19
C LYS A 45 -12.33 12.85 -14.29
N PRO A 46 -11.42 13.64 -14.85
CA PRO A 46 -10.67 14.61 -14.08
C PRO A 46 -11.59 15.51 -13.22
N GLY A 47 -11.22 15.67 -11.95
CA GLY A 47 -11.99 16.39 -10.94
C GLY A 47 -13.13 15.60 -10.26
N GLU A 48 -13.46 14.40 -10.75
CA GLU A 48 -14.52 13.58 -10.19
C GLU A 48 -14.02 12.20 -9.74
N PHE A 49 -13.34 11.48 -10.63
CA PHE A 49 -12.87 10.12 -10.37
C PHE A 49 -11.72 9.75 -11.30
N VAL A 50 -10.60 9.30 -10.77
CA VAL A 50 -9.42 8.90 -11.54
C VAL A 50 -9.34 7.39 -11.63
N CYS A 51 -9.26 6.88 -12.87
CA CYS A 51 -9.01 5.48 -13.15
C CYS A 51 -7.59 5.28 -13.65
N ILE A 52 -6.85 4.31 -13.08
CA ILE A 52 -5.47 4.01 -13.48
C ILE A 52 -5.43 2.61 -14.10
N PRO A 53 -4.97 2.47 -15.36
CA PRO A 53 -4.80 1.17 -15.97
C PRO A 53 -3.64 0.41 -15.30
N GLY A 54 -3.82 -0.91 -15.13
CA GLY A 54 -2.80 -1.73 -14.48
C GLY A 54 -3.24 -3.16 -14.27
N TYR A 55 -2.35 -3.93 -13.70
CA TYR A 55 -2.53 -5.34 -13.39
C TYR A 55 -1.61 -5.77 -12.23
N GLU A 56 -1.93 -6.87 -11.59
CA GLU A 56 -1.02 -7.52 -10.65
C GLU A 56 -0.17 -8.54 -11.41
N TRP A 57 1.14 -8.32 -11.45
CA TRP A 57 2.11 -9.32 -11.86
C TRP A 57 2.28 -10.32 -10.72
N SER A 58 1.73 -11.53 -10.90
CA SER A 58 1.47 -12.47 -9.82
C SER A 58 2.38 -13.68 -9.93
N ALA A 59 3.63 -13.53 -9.55
CA ALA A 59 4.63 -14.59 -9.60
C ALA A 59 4.90 -15.23 -8.24
N ASN A 60 5.52 -16.40 -8.23
CA ASN A 60 5.98 -17.01 -6.99
C ASN A 60 7.04 -16.15 -6.30
N THR A 61 7.04 -16.15 -4.98
CA THR A 61 8.02 -15.40 -4.17
C THR A 61 9.47 -15.75 -4.54
N ALA A 62 9.75 -17.01 -4.89
CA ALA A 62 11.09 -17.45 -5.29
C ALA A 62 11.63 -16.78 -6.58
N VAL A 63 10.77 -16.16 -7.37
CA VAL A 63 11.15 -15.39 -8.58
C VAL A 63 10.79 -13.92 -8.46
N GLY A 64 10.52 -13.47 -7.25
CA GLY A 64 10.29 -12.07 -6.89
C GLY A 64 8.97 -11.75 -6.22
N GLY A 65 7.92 -12.58 -6.37
CA GLY A 65 6.61 -12.39 -5.73
C GLY A 65 5.75 -11.30 -6.38
N ASP A 66 4.58 -11.07 -5.80
CA ASP A 66 3.51 -10.25 -6.40
C ASP A 66 3.88 -8.76 -6.46
N ARG A 67 3.55 -8.10 -7.59
CA ARG A 67 3.76 -6.68 -7.83
C ARG A 67 2.61 -6.07 -8.60
N ASN A 68 2.12 -4.93 -8.15
CA ASN A 68 1.13 -4.13 -8.89
C ASN A 68 1.83 -3.22 -9.88
N VAL A 69 1.50 -3.36 -11.17
CA VAL A 69 1.97 -2.50 -12.25
C VAL A 69 0.88 -1.50 -12.58
N HIS A 70 1.22 -0.23 -12.57
CA HIS A 70 0.33 0.87 -12.92
C HIS A 70 0.89 1.62 -14.11
N TYR A 71 0.11 1.78 -15.16
CA TYR A 71 0.47 2.58 -16.32
C TYR A 71 -0.19 3.96 -16.26
N ARG A 72 0.49 4.99 -16.78
CA ARG A 72 -0.13 6.32 -16.90
C ARG A 72 -1.22 6.32 -17.96
N HIS A 73 -1.04 5.58 -19.04
CA HIS A 73 -1.93 5.55 -20.20
C HIS A 73 -2.40 4.14 -20.52
N GLU A 74 -3.52 4.04 -21.18
CA GLU A 74 -4.06 2.80 -21.72
C GLU A 74 -3.27 2.33 -22.94
N GLY A 75 -3.41 1.06 -23.28
CA GLY A 75 -2.82 0.46 -24.49
C GLY A 75 -1.42 -0.12 -24.31
N GLU A 76 -0.89 -0.06 -23.12
CA GLU A 76 0.39 -0.70 -22.80
C GLU A 76 0.27 -2.23 -22.73
N THR A 77 1.39 -2.91 -22.97
CA THR A 77 1.47 -4.37 -22.95
C THR A 77 1.35 -4.92 -21.53
N ILE A 78 0.58 -5.99 -21.38
CA ILE A 78 0.60 -6.79 -20.16
C ILE A 78 1.75 -7.78 -20.22
N HIS A 79 2.69 -7.70 -19.27
CA HIS A 79 3.82 -8.64 -19.14
C HIS A 79 3.44 -9.68 -18.09
N ARG A 80 3.08 -10.88 -18.53
CA ARG A 80 2.57 -11.93 -17.62
C ARG A 80 3.70 -12.68 -16.94
N SER A 81 3.46 -13.10 -15.73
CA SER A 81 4.35 -14.04 -15.02
C SER A 81 4.26 -15.43 -15.63
N SER A 82 3.13 -15.80 -16.23
CA SER A 82 2.89 -17.09 -16.87
C SER A 82 1.63 -17.06 -17.74
N HIS A 83 1.65 -17.77 -18.85
CA HIS A 83 0.48 -18.09 -19.69
C HIS A 83 -0.27 -19.38 -19.28
N ALA A 84 0.24 -20.10 -18.28
CA ALA A 84 -0.27 -21.45 -17.96
C ALA A 84 -1.78 -21.54 -17.62
N GLN A 85 -2.42 -20.43 -17.24
CA GLN A 85 -3.84 -20.38 -16.91
C GLN A 85 -4.68 -19.61 -17.96
N ILE A 86 -4.05 -19.10 -19.00
CA ILE A 86 -4.78 -18.43 -20.10
C ILE A 86 -5.34 -19.51 -21.02
N ALA A 87 -6.67 -19.61 -21.04
CA ALA A 87 -7.36 -20.61 -21.85
C ALA A 87 -7.63 -20.18 -23.30
N ASP A 88 -7.40 -18.93 -23.65
CA ASP A 88 -7.65 -18.38 -24.97
C ASP A 88 -6.43 -18.59 -25.88
N PRO A 89 -6.52 -19.42 -26.94
CA PRO A 89 -5.40 -19.64 -27.84
C PRO A 89 -4.91 -18.37 -28.55
N THR A 90 -5.75 -17.34 -28.66
CA THR A 90 -5.38 -16.06 -29.30
C THR A 90 -4.44 -15.23 -28.43
N ASP A 91 -4.38 -15.47 -27.12
CA ASP A 91 -3.48 -14.82 -26.20
C ASP A 91 -2.05 -15.41 -26.23
N MET A 92 -1.86 -16.56 -26.88
CA MET A 92 -0.51 -17.16 -27.03
C MET A 92 0.42 -16.34 -27.94
N VAL A 93 -0.12 -15.38 -28.70
CA VAL A 93 0.66 -14.49 -29.56
C VAL A 93 1.57 -13.53 -28.78
N ASP A 94 1.26 -13.27 -27.51
CA ASP A 94 1.99 -12.32 -26.67
C ASP A 94 2.93 -13.02 -25.66
N GLU A 95 3.15 -14.35 -25.78
CA GLU A 95 3.98 -15.12 -24.85
C GLU A 95 5.44 -14.63 -24.79
N GLU A 96 5.96 -14.09 -25.89
CA GLU A 96 7.29 -13.49 -25.96
C GLU A 96 7.41 -12.20 -25.10
N GLU A 97 6.28 -11.59 -24.73
CA GLU A 97 6.19 -10.43 -23.87
C GLU A 97 6.15 -10.80 -22.38
N ASP A 98 6.06 -12.06 -22.03
CA ASP A 98 6.02 -12.52 -20.65
C ASP A 98 7.31 -12.19 -19.89
N ALA A 99 7.14 -12.02 -18.59
CA ALA A 99 8.21 -11.78 -17.65
C ALA A 99 8.11 -12.79 -16.50
N HIS A 100 8.89 -13.86 -16.56
CA HIS A 100 8.81 -14.96 -15.59
C HIS A 100 9.53 -14.69 -14.27
N THR A 101 10.27 -13.59 -14.17
CA THR A 101 10.94 -13.13 -12.94
C THR A 101 10.76 -11.63 -12.77
N ALA A 102 10.85 -11.15 -11.52
CA ALA A 102 10.76 -9.70 -11.26
C ALA A 102 11.86 -8.90 -11.98
N GLY A 103 13.06 -9.47 -12.13
CA GLY A 103 14.12 -8.83 -12.90
C GLY A 103 13.74 -8.63 -14.37
N LEU A 104 13.17 -9.67 -15.02
CA LEU A 104 12.65 -9.56 -16.39
C LEU A 104 11.49 -8.58 -16.50
N LEU A 105 10.61 -8.53 -15.49
CA LEU A 105 9.52 -7.55 -15.46
C LEU A 105 10.09 -6.13 -15.51
N PHE A 106 11.06 -5.81 -14.65
CA PHE A 106 11.69 -4.49 -14.65
C PHE A 106 12.40 -4.18 -15.98
N GLU A 107 13.06 -5.17 -16.60
CA GLU A 107 13.66 -4.99 -17.92
C GLU A 107 12.60 -4.64 -18.99
N LYS A 108 11.47 -5.33 -19.01
CA LYS A 108 10.36 -5.08 -19.96
C LYS A 108 9.68 -3.72 -19.70
N LEU A 109 9.61 -3.29 -18.47
CA LEU A 109 9.00 -2.01 -18.08
C LEU A 109 9.96 -0.82 -18.21
N LYS A 110 11.24 -1.06 -18.44
CA LYS A 110 12.23 0.01 -18.53
C LYS A 110 11.92 0.98 -19.66
N GLY A 111 11.87 2.26 -19.33
CA GLY A 111 11.51 3.32 -20.27
C GLY A 111 10.01 3.49 -20.53
N LYS A 112 9.17 2.66 -19.91
CA LYS A 112 7.72 2.83 -19.95
C LYS A 112 7.26 3.87 -18.90
N ASP A 113 6.14 4.53 -19.20
CA ASP A 113 5.53 5.46 -18.25
C ASP A 113 4.65 4.70 -17.25
N CYS A 114 5.30 4.03 -16.31
CA CYS A 114 4.67 3.18 -15.32
C CYS A 114 5.28 3.34 -13.92
N VAL A 115 4.55 2.84 -12.92
CA VAL A 115 4.97 2.70 -11.52
C VAL A 115 4.67 1.28 -11.08
N VAL A 116 5.60 0.68 -10.35
CA VAL A 116 5.44 -0.64 -9.74
C VAL A 116 5.36 -0.49 -8.23
N MET A 117 4.50 -1.27 -7.61
CA MET A 117 4.35 -1.34 -6.15
C MET A 117 4.51 -2.79 -5.71
N ALA A 118 5.50 -3.06 -4.86
CA ALA A 118 5.67 -4.38 -4.29
C ALA A 118 4.48 -4.71 -3.37
N HIS A 119 3.90 -5.89 -3.57
CA HIS A 119 2.63 -6.28 -2.97
C HIS A 119 2.79 -7.52 -2.07
N VAL A 120 1.94 -7.64 -1.05
CA VAL A 120 1.89 -8.80 -0.18
C VAL A 120 0.51 -9.44 -0.26
N GLY A 121 0.28 -10.15 -1.34
CA GLY A 121 -0.92 -10.95 -1.58
C GLY A 121 -0.75 -12.40 -1.15
N GLY A 122 -1.23 -13.32 -1.98
CA GLY A 122 -1.05 -14.76 -1.80
C GLY A 122 0.41 -15.20 -1.84
N ARG A 123 1.24 -14.50 -2.60
CA ARG A 123 2.68 -14.64 -2.71
C ARG A 123 3.29 -13.29 -2.39
N TYR A 124 4.08 -13.20 -1.35
CA TYR A 124 4.68 -11.92 -0.99
C TYR A 124 5.80 -11.53 -1.96
N ALA A 125 5.89 -10.24 -2.26
CA ALA A 125 7.01 -9.70 -3.00
C ALA A 125 8.30 -9.84 -2.18
N ASP A 126 9.30 -10.46 -2.77
CA ASP A 126 10.66 -10.44 -2.26
C ASP A 126 11.42 -9.29 -2.92
N ILE A 127 11.42 -8.14 -2.26
CA ILE A 127 12.10 -6.94 -2.75
C ILE A 127 13.64 -7.07 -2.66
N THR A 128 14.13 -8.09 -1.94
CA THR A 128 15.57 -8.36 -1.86
C THR A 128 16.05 -9.19 -3.04
N TYR A 129 15.14 -9.91 -3.72
CA TYR A 129 15.41 -10.64 -4.93
C TYR A 129 15.65 -9.71 -6.14
N ALA A 130 14.78 -8.73 -6.31
CA ALA A 130 14.89 -7.71 -7.35
C ALA A 130 14.17 -6.44 -6.92
N HIS A 131 14.75 -5.31 -7.25
CA HIS A 131 14.22 -3.98 -7.04
C HIS A 131 14.77 -3.03 -8.10
N ASP A 132 13.92 -2.15 -8.63
CA ASP A 132 14.32 -1.05 -9.50
C ASP A 132 13.84 0.26 -8.88
N GLU A 133 14.77 1.10 -8.42
CA GLU A 133 14.47 2.34 -7.67
C GLU A 133 13.67 3.37 -8.47
N THR A 134 13.63 3.23 -9.81
CA THR A 134 12.94 4.15 -10.71
C THR A 134 11.50 3.71 -11.00
N LEU A 135 11.27 2.41 -10.99
CA LEU A 135 9.98 1.79 -11.28
C LEU A 135 9.23 1.42 -10.00
N GLU A 136 9.90 0.78 -9.03
CA GLU A 136 9.30 0.30 -7.78
C GLU A 136 9.38 1.38 -6.70
N THR A 137 8.44 2.33 -6.74
CA THR A 137 8.46 3.52 -5.89
C THR A 137 7.79 3.34 -4.54
N ALA A 138 7.06 2.23 -4.32
CA ALA A 138 6.34 1.98 -3.08
C ALA A 138 6.26 0.49 -2.74
N VAL A 139 6.04 0.22 -1.46
CA VAL A 139 5.67 -1.10 -0.94
C VAL A 139 4.30 -1.04 -0.28
N GLU A 140 3.51 -2.09 -0.45
CA GLU A 140 2.20 -2.22 0.17
C GLU A 140 2.33 -2.83 1.56
N VAL A 141 2.07 -2.01 2.58
CA VAL A 141 2.18 -2.41 3.98
C VAL A 141 0.92 -3.06 4.52
N HIS A 142 -0.22 -2.80 3.87
CA HIS A 142 -1.51 -3.28 4.36
C HIS A 142 -2.51 -3.53 3.23
N SER A 143 -3.22 -4.64 3.33
CA SER A 143 -4.34 -5.01 2.46
C SER A 143 -5.36 -5.87 3.22
N ASP A 144 -6.33 -6.44 2.50
CA ASP A 144 -7.27 -7.43 3.02
C ASP A 144 -6.57 -8.69 3.62
N TRP A 145 -5.32 -8.94 3.22
CA TRP A 145 -4.49 -10.00 3.75
C TRP A 145 -3.90 -9.71 5.14
N GLY A 146 -3.77 -8.46 5.54
CA GLY A 146 -3.20 -8.06 6.82
C GLY A 146 -2.24 -6.86 6.74
N THR A 147 -1.49 -6.65 7.82
CA THR A 147 -0.46 -5.60 7.91
C THR A 147 0.94 -6.24 7.93
N PHE A 148 1.84 -5.72 7.10
CA PHE A 148 3.14 -6.32 6.79
C PHE A 148 4.27 -5.31 6.94
N GLU A 149 4.53 -4.85 8.14
CA GLU A 149 5.58 -3.85 8.40
C GLU A 149 6.98 -4.37 8.06
N TRP A 150 7.17 -5.69 8.00
CA TRP A 150 8.44 -6.31 7.66
C TRP A 150 8.94 -5.92 6.24
N ILE A 151 8.03 -5.69 5.26
CA ILE A 151 8.46 -5.30 3.92
C ILE A 151 9.04 -3.88 3.91
N VAL A 152 8.52 -3.00 4.77
CA VAL A 152 9.06 -1.66 4.98
C VAL A 152 10.44 -1.74 5.63
N ARG A 153 10.61 -2.60 6.64
CA ARG A 153 11.93 -2.83 7.28
C ARG A 153 12.95 -3.36 6.28
N ASP A 154 12.58 -4.37 5.49
CA ASP A 154 13.45 -4.92 4.44
C ASP A 154 13.90 -3.82 3.46
N ALA A 155 12.99 -2.95 3.03
CA ALA A 155 13.31 -1.84 2.15
C ALA A 155 14.29 -0.84 2.80
N LEU A 156 14.04 -0.46 4.05
CA LEU A 156 14.90 0.47 4.79
C LEU A 156 16.29 -0.12 5.06
N GLU A 157 16.38 -1.40 5.39
CA GLU A 157 17.65 -2.11 5.60
C GLU A 157 18.48 -2.21 4.31
N LYS A 158 17.82 -2.29 3.16
CA LYS A 158 18.48 -2.23 1.84
C LYS A 158 18.82 -0.82 1.40
N GLY A 159 18.38 0.21 2.12
CA GLY A 159 18.57 1.60 1.75
C GLY A 159 17.68 2.05 0.58
N TYR A 160 16.60 1.32 0.30
CA TYR A 160 15.65 1.68 -0.76
C TYR A 160 14.85 2.92 -0.38
N ARG A 161 14.57 3.75 -1.37
CA ARG A 161 13.81 5.00 -1.21
C ARG A 161 12.39 4.78 -1.70
N ILE A 162 11.56 4.21 -0.84
CA ILE A 162 10.19 3.81 -1.15
C ILE A 162 9.17 4.63 -0.37
N GLY A 163 7.99 4.78 -0.97
CA GLY A 163 6.78 5.19 -0.27
C GLY A 163 6.04 3.99 0.30
N ILE A 164 4.99 4.26 1.05
CA ILE A 164 4.18 3.23 1.71
C ILE A 164 2.74 3.38 1.24
N VAL A 165 2.17 2.30 0.71
CA VAL A 165 0.79 2.24 0.25
C VAL A 165 -0.01 1.19 1.04
N GLY A 166 -1.33 1.35 1.07
CA GLY A 166 -2.27 0.36 1.54
C GLY A 166 -3.43 0.28 0.56
N ASN A 167 -3.76 -0.92 0.12
CA ASN A 167 -4.82 -1.12 -0.87
C ASN A 167 -5.80 -2.18 -0.38
N SER A 168 -6.89 -2.39 -1.11
CA SER A 168 -7.87 -3.36 -0.67
C SER A 168 -7.46 -4.80 -0.96
N ASP A 169 -6.91 -5.08 -2.11
CA ASP A 169 -6.70 -6.45 -2.62
C ASP A 169 -7.90 -7.38 -2.37
N GLY A 170 -9.09 -6.79 -2.50
CA GLY A 170 -10.35 -7.42 -2.09
C GLY A 170 -10.91 -8.32 -3.19
N HIS A 171 -11.17 -9.60 -2.86
CA HIS A 171 -11.68 -10.61 -3.78
C HIS A 171 -13.22 -10.74 -3.78
N LYS A 172 -13.93 -9.75 -3.24
CA LYS A 172 -15.41 -9.74 -3.14
C LYS A 172 -16.08 -8.65 -3.98
N GLY A 173 -15.33 -7.98 -4.86
CA GLY A 173 -15.85 -6.89 -5.69
C GLY A 173 -16.27 -5.66 -4.90
N ARG A 174 -15.61 -5.37 -3.80
CA ARG A 174 -15.89 -4.23 -2.90
C ARG A 174 -14.65 -3.39 -2.65
N PRO A 175 -14.06 -2.78 -3.69
CA PRO A 175 -12.88 -1.95 -3.53
C PRO A 175 -13.15 -0.79 -2.58
N GLY A 176 -12.21 -0.51 -1.67
CA GLY A 176 -12.32 0.55 -0.69
C GLY A 176 -13.32 0.32 0.46
N ALA A 177 -14.03 -0.82 0.47
CA ALA A 177 -15.04 -1.15 1.49
C ALA A 177 -14.95 -2.61 1.97
N SER A 178 -13.77 -3.22 1.90
CA SER A 178 -13.51 -4.53 2.49
C SER A 178 -13.41 -4.42 4.01
N TYR A 179 -14.06 -5.32 4.74
CA TYR A 179 -14.01 -5.37 6.20
C TYR A 179 -14.11 -6.83 6.71
N PRO A 180 -13.66 -7.14 7.92
CA PRO A 180 -13.75 -8.47 8.49
C PRO A 180 -15.19 -9.02 8.45
N GLY A 181 -15.35 -10.25 7.96
CA GLY A 181 -16.64 -10.89 7.70
C GLY A 181 -17.21 -10.63 6.30
N ALA A 182 -16.81 -9.56 5.62
CA ALA A 182 -17.11 -9.29 4.21
C ALA A 182 -15.86 -9.37 3.32
N SER A 183 -14.67 -9.41 3.90
CA SER A 183 -13.44 -9.70 3.21
C SER A 183 -13.20 -11.21 3.11
N PHE A 184 -12.36 -11.62 2.16
CA PHE A 184 -12.02 -13.03 2.00
C PHE A 184 -10.97 -13.49 3.03
N PHE A 185 -10.05 -12.61 3.39
CA PHE A 185 -8.87 -12.96 4.17
C PHE A 185 -8.92 -12.50 5.63
N GLY A 186 -9.99 -11.84 6.04
CA GLY A 186 -10.29 -11.54 7.44
C GLY A 186 -9.71 -10.22 7.95
N SER A 187 -9.02 -9.45 7.13
CA SER A 187 -8.57 -8.10 7.47
C SER A 187 -9.49 -7.03 6.85
N GLN A 188 -9.38 -5.80 7.30
CA GLN A 188 -9.98 -4.65 6.64
C GLN A 188 -9.08 -4.25 5.47
N GLY A 189 -9.65 -3.94 4.31
CA GLY A 189 -8.88 -3.45 3.17
C GLY A 189 -8.24 -2.10 3.45
N GLY A 190 -7.00 -1.91 3.00
CA GLY A 190 -6.28 -0.65 3.11
C GLY A 190 -6.79 0.42 2.15
N LEU A 191 -6.40 1.65 2.41
CA LEU A 191 -6.56 2.81 1.54
C LEU A 191 -5.24 3.57 1.44
N THR A 192 -4.93 4.04 0.24
CA THR A 192 -3.84 4.99 0.00
C THR A 192 -4.43 6.39 -0.15
N CYS A 193 -3.87 7.35 0.56
CA CYS A 193 -4.17 8.76 0.37
C CYS A 193 -3.04 9.42 -0.43
N PHE A 194 -3.36 10.04 -1.56
CA PHE A 194 -2.43 10.77 -2.39
C PHE A 194 -2.44 12.26 -2.06
N LEU A 195 -1.27 12.85 -1.94
CA LEU A 195 -1.06 14.30 -1.78
C LEU A 195 -0.81 14.90 -3.17
N ALA A 196 -1.87 15.30 -3.84
CA ALA A 196 -1.81 15.80 -5.21
C ALA A 196 -2.50 17.17 -5.31
N PRO A 197 -2.03 18.07 -6.17
CA PRO A 197 -2.61 19.41 -6.32
C PRO A 197 -3.96 19.40 -7.04
N ARG A 198 -4.26 18.35 -7.78
CA ARG A 198 -5.49 18.17 -8.56
C ARG A 198 -5.90 16.70 -8.57
N LEU A 199 -7.21 16.47 -8.75
CA LEU A 199 -7.74 15.13 -8.97
C LEU A 199 -7.77 14.87 -10.50
N ASP A 200 -6.60 14.57 -11.04
CA ASP A 200 -6.42 14.09 -12.40
C ASP A 200 -5.34 13.01 -12.42
N ARG A 201 -5.33 12.20 -13.47
CA ARG A 201 -4.43 11.05 -13.60
C ARG A 201 -2.95 11.46 -13.55
N ASP A 202 -2.60 12.56 -14.19
CA ASP A 202 -1.22 13.04 -14.22
C ASP A 202 -0.72 13.43 -12.84
N ALA A 203 -1.52 14.19 -12.09
CA ALA A 203 -1.17 14.62 -10.74
C ALA A 203 -1.10 13.44 -9.77
N ILE A 204 -2.00 12.48 -9.86
CA ILE A 204 -1.98 11.25 -9.06
C ILE A 204 -0.76 10.40 -9.42
N PHE A 205 -0.47 10.25 -10.71
CA PHE A 205 0.68 9.46 -11.16
C PHE A 205 2.01 10.07 -10.70
N GLU A 206 2.13 11.39 -10.74
CA GLU A 206 3.29 12.08 -10.17
C GLU A 206 3.38 11.92 -8.64
N ALA A 207 2.24 11.92 -7.94
CA ALA A 207 2.22 11.64 -6.50
C ALA A 207 2.69 10.20 -6.20
N MET A 208 2.32 9.20 -7.03
CA MET A 208 2.84 7.83 -6.93
C MET A 208 4.37 7.80 -7.11
N ARG A 209 4.89 8.46 -8.14
CA ARG A 209 6.34 8.52 -8.42
C ARG A 209 7.13 9.23 -7.34
N ARG A 210 6.60 10.32 -6.83
CA ARG A 210 7.23 11.13 -5.81
C ARG A 210 6.97 10.64 -4.39
N ARG A 211 6.25 9.53 -4.23
CA ARG A 211 5.90 8.97 -2.90
C ARG A 211 5.08 9.94 -2.05
N HIS A 212 4.39 10.89 -2.67
CA HIS A 212 3.49 11.83 -2.01
C HIS A 212 2.18 11.14 -1.66
N HIS A 213 2.26 10.17 -0.76
CA HIS A 213 1.13 9.37 -0.32
C HIS A 213 1.42 8.69 1.02
N TYR A 214 0.36 8.23 1.68
CA TYR A 214 0.46 7.39 2.87
C TYR A 214 -0.61 6.31 2.86
N ALA A 215 -0.37 5.26 3.63
CA ALA A 215 -1.28 4.14 3.81
C ALA A 215 -2.16 4.29 5.05
N THR A 216 -3.36 3.75 4.99
CA THR A 216 -4.20 3.50 6.15
C THR A 216 -4.72 2.08 6.15
N THR A 217 -5.17 1.59 7.30
CA THR A 217 -5.83 0.28 7.42
C THR A 217 -7.33 0.36 7.13
N GLY A 218 -7.72 1.18 6.15
CA GLY A 218 -9.11 1.40 5.74
C GLY A 218 -9.82 2.59 6.41
N ASN A 219 -9.19 3.23 7.37
CA ASN A 219 -9.70 4.45 7.98
C ASN A 219 -9.39 5.66 7.09
N ARG A 220 -10.33 6.59 7.03
CA ARG A 220 -10.14 7.87 6.32
C ARG A 220 -9.60 8.92 7.29
N MET A 221 -8.35 8.76 7.70
CA MET A 221 -7.66 9.78 8.49
C MET A 221 -6.84 10.69 7.59
N LEU A 222 -6.72 11.95 7.98
CA LEU A 222 -5.78 12.88 7.39
C LEU A 222 -4.49 12.86 8.18
N LEU A 223 -3.37 12.66 7.48
CA LEU A 223 -2.02 12.71 8.01
C LEU A 223 -1.23 13.74 7.19
N ASP A 224 -0.85 14.84 7.82
CA ASP A 224 0.04 15.84 7.23
C ASP A 224 1.38 15.81 7.96
N VAL A 225 2.45 15.57 7.20
CA VAL A 225 3.81 15.48 7.73
C VAL A 225 4.71 16.41 6.93
N SER A 226 5.42 17.29 7.62
CA SER A 226 6.40 18.16 6.98
C SER A 226 7.64 18.32 7.84
N ILE A 227 8.75 18.62 7.17
CA ILE A 227 10.02 18.96 7.80
C ILE A 227 10.39 20.39 7.40
N ALA A 228 10.74 21.22 8.39
CA ALA A 228 11.36 22.51 8.16
C ALA A 228 12.85 22.44 8.47
N THR A 229 13.65 23.13 7.66
CA THR A 229 15.11 23.23 7.78
C THR A 229 15.52 24.67 8.04
N GLU A 230 16.61 24.89 8.78
CA GLU A 230 17.18 26.24 8.99
C GLU A 230 17.87 26.74 7.72
N SER A 231 18.61 25.86 7.06
CA SER A 231 19.28 26.10 5.78
C SER A 231 18.44 25.62 4.61
N ASP A 232 18.73 26.11 3.43
CA ASP A 232 18.08 25.62 2.21
C ASP A 232 18.49 24.16 1.93
N ALA A 233 17.52 23.28 1.78
CA ALA A 233 17.71 21.89 1.44
C ALA A 233 17.59 21.68 -0.08
N ALA A 234 18.48 20.88 -0.65
CA ALA A 234 18.41 20.54 -2.08
C ALA A 234 17.38 19.44 -2.30
N LEU A 235 16.22 19.81 -2.85
CA LEU A 235 15.15 18.87 -3.22
C LEU A 235 15.60 18.04 -4.43
N LEU A 236 15.50 16.72 -4.31
CA LEU A 236 15.85 15.78 -5.35
C LEU A 236 14.57 15.35 -6.07
N LEU A 237 14.45 15.69 -7.35
CA LEU A 237 13.38 15.16 -8.21
C LEU A 237 13.87 13.89 -8.91
N THR A 238 13.18 12.79 -8.70
CA THR A 238 13.42 11.56 -9.46
C THR A 238 12.43 11.54 -10.63
N ASN A 239 12.88 11.89 -11.81
CA ASN A 239 12.13 11.65 -13.04
C ASN A 239 12.53 10.28 -13.57
N GLY A 240 11.66 9.28 -13.39
CA GLY A 240 11.70 7.95 -13.96
C GLY A 240 13.01 7.52 -14.65
N GLY A 241 14.06 7.16 -13.89
CA GLY A 241 15.25 6.54 -14.42
C GLY A 241 16.46 7.44 -14.66
N GLN A 242 16.41 8.71 -14.41
CA GLN A 242 17.60 9.56 -14.37
C GLN A 242 18.03 9.83 -12.93
N ALA A 243 19.32 9.85 -12.68
CA ALA A 243 19.87 10.28 -11.39
C ALA A 243 19.17 11.57 -10.95
N ALA A 244 18.72 11.59 -9.70
CA ALA A 244 18.00 12.73 -9.14
C ALA A 244 18.77 14.02 -9.41
N ALA A 245 18.27 14.84 -10.34
CA ALA A 245 18.84 16.17 -10.55
C ALA A 245 18.39 17.06 -9.38
N GLU A 246 19.31 17.81 -8.79
CA GLU A 246 18.97 18.87 -7.86
C GLU A 246 18.20 19.92 -8.65
N THR A 247 16.94 20.17 -8.28
CA THR A 247 16.06 21.01 -9.09
C THR A 247 15.60 22.25 -8.37
N SER A 248 15.56 22.26 -7.05
CA SER A 248 15.19 23.45 -6.27
C SER A 248 15.73 23.41 -4.85
N MET A 249 16.00 24.58 -4.32
CA MET A 249 16.33 24.78 -2.92
C MET A 249 15.06 25.12 -2.16
N VAL A 250 14.77 24.40 -1.08
CA VAL A 250 13.55 24.55 -0.29
C VAL A 250 13.87 24.53 1.20
N ARG A 251 13.03 25.15 2.01
CA ARG A 251 13.11 25.09 3.48
C ARG A 251 11.99 24.27 4.11
N LYS A 252 11.06 23.81 3.30
CA LYS A 252 9.97 22.92 3.74
C LYS A 252 9.89 21.73 2.81
N LEU A 253 9.93 20.56 3.41
CA LEU A 253 9.75 19.27 2.75
C LEU A 253 8.42 18.67 3.19
N ILE A 254 7.74 18.00 2.29
CA ILE A 254 6.49 17.27 2.57
C ILE A 254 6.72 15.77 2.52
N MET A 255 5.73 15.01 2.95
CA MET A 255 5.76 13.55 2.89
C MET A 255 6.14 13.04 1.49
N GLY A 256 7.12 12.13 1.43
CA GLY A 256 7.62 11.55 0.18
C GLY A 256 8.78 12.30 -0.47
N ASP A 257 9.01 13.56 -0.13
CA ASP A 257 10.14 14.30 -0.66
C ASP A 257 11.47 13.66 -0.28
N MET A 258 12.41 13.71 -1.21
CA MET A 258 13.81 13.38 -0.98
C MET A 258 14.64 14.65 -1.09
N ALA A 259 15.46 14.91 -0.10
CA ALA A 259 16.32 16.08 -0.11
C ALA A 259 17.68 15.81 0.54
N ARG A 260 18.67 16.59 0.13
CA ARG A 260 19.94 16.70 0.87
C ARG A 260 19.83 17.86 1.86
N VAL A 261 19.92 17.53 3.12
CA VAL A 261 19.87 18.47 4.25
C VAL A 261 21.26 18.53 4.88
N THR A 262 21.76 19.72 5.13
CA THR A 262 23.07 19.96 5.78
C THR A 262 22.92 20.25 7.26
N ASP A 263 21.71 20.58 7.72
CA ASP A 263 21.43 20.91 9.11
C ASP A 263 21.54 19.63 9.98
N GLU A 264 22.12 19.78 11.17
CA GLU A 264 22.19 18.70 12.17
C GLU A 264 20.82 18.44 12.81
N ARG A 265 19.93 19.41 12.77
CA ARG A 265 18.58 19.35 13.32
C ARG A 265 17.57 19.79 12.29
N VAL A 266 16.40 19.21 12.36
CA VAL A 266 15.24 19.57 11.54
C VAL A 266 14.00 19.62 12.42
N ASP A 267 13.05 20.47 12.07
CA ASP A 267 11.77 20.55 12.76
C ASP A 267 10.74 19.67 12.04
N LEU A 268 10.32 18.61 12.72
CA LEU A 268 9.27 17.71 12.24
C LEU A 268 7.92 18.18 12.74
N SER A 269 7.01 18.47 11.82
CA SER A 269 5.60 18.78 12.12
C SER A 269 4.72 17.62 11.67
N VAL A 270 3.86 17.12 12.55
CA VAL A 270 2.90 16.06 12.26
C VAL A 270 1.53 16.49 12.72
N GLN A 271 0.56 16.49 11.81
CA GLN A 271 -0.85 16.73 12.12
C GLN A 271 -1.66 15.50 11.71
N VAL A 272 -2.50 15.02 12.64
CA VAL A 272 -3.34 13.84 12.42
C VAL A 272 -4.78 14.19 12.76
N PHE A 273 -5.70 13.93 11.82
CA PHE A 273 -7.14 14.07 12.03
C PHE A 273 -7.79 12.71 11.78
N GLY A 274 -8.30 12.11 12.82
CA GLY A 274 -9.01 10.82 12.77
C GLY A 274 -10.48 10.98 13.12
N SER A 275 -11.29 10.03 12.69
CA SER A 275 -12.73 9.94 13.10
C SER A 275 -12.93 9.51 14.54
N VAL A 276 -11.86 9.04 15.19
CA VAL A 276 -11.82 8.62 16.61
C VAL A 276 -10.55 9.18 17.26
N PRO A 277 -10.48 9.24 18.61
CA PRO A 277 -9.30 9.73 19.32
C PRO A 277 -8.02 8.98 18.91
N ILE A 278 -6.95 9.74 18.69
CA ILE A 278 -5.63 9.20 18.38
C ILE A 278 -5.03 8.58 19.63
N GLN A 279 -4.61 7.33 19.54
CA GLN A 279 -4.05 6.59 20.66
C GLN A 279 -2.58 6.92 20.90
N MET A 280 -1.80 6.94 19.84
CA MET A 280 -0.38 7.24 19.90
C MET A 280 0.15 7.58 18.51
N LEU A 281 1.31 8.22 18.49
CA LEU A 281 2.13 8.47 17.32
C LEU A 281 3.53 7.93 17.60
N ASP A 282 3.98 7.00 16.78
CA ASP A 282 5.34 6.45 16.83
C ASP A 282 6.15 7.03 15.67
N ILE A 283 7.31 7.59 15.98
CA ILE A 283 8.22 8.18 15.00
C ILE A 283 9.43 7.27 14.86
N PHE A 284 9.69 6.84 13.63
CA PHE A 284 10.81 5.98 13.29
C PHE A 284 11.82 6.72 12.41
N ARG A 285 13.08 6.42 12.63
CA ARG A 285 14.18 6.85 11.76
C ARG A 285 14.96 5.63 11.31
N GLY A 286 14.97 5.36 10.00
CA GLY A 286 15.64 4.17 9.45
C GLY A 286 15.18 2.85 10.09
N GLY A 287 13.88 2.72 10.41
CA GLY A 287 13.33 1.53 11.08
C GLY A 287 13.47 1.50 12.60
N VAL A 288 14.18 2.46 13.21
CA VAL A 288 14.36 2.55 14.66
C VAL A 288 13.37 3.55 15.25
N LEU A 289 12.60 3.12 16.25
CA LEU A 289 11.70 4.00 17.01
C LEU A 289 12.53 5.04 17.78
N ILE A 290 12.32 6.32 17.48
CA ILE A 290 13.05 7.44 18.14
C ILE A 290 12.16 8.23 19.07
N GLU A 291 10.85 8.27 18.84
CA GLU A 291 9.91 9.02 19.69
C GLU A 291 8.55 8.32 19.70
N LYS A 292 7.89 8.39 20.86
CA LYS A 292 6.52 7.90 21.06
C LYS A 292 5.69 8.96 21.76
N VAL A 293 4.74 9.55 21.03
CA VAL A 293 3.86 10.58 21.54
C VAL A 293 2.47 10.01 21.85
N ARG A 294 1.98 10.24 23.05
CA ARG A 294 0.62 9.91 23.45
C ARG A 294 -0.14 11.19 23.77
N PRO A 295 -1.26 11.47 23.09
CA PRO A 295 -2.02 12.73 23.29
C PRO A 295 -2.88 12.74 24.55
N PHE A 296 -2.61 11.85 25.50
CA PHE A 296 -3.33 11.73 26.79
C PHE A 296 -2.34 11.42 27.91
N VAL A 297 -2.74 11.74 29.12
CA VAL A 297 -1.99 11.42 30.35
C VAL A 297 -2.72 10.34 31.16
N ALA A 298 -2.05 9.73 32.14
CA ALA A 298 -2.61 8.62 32.91
C ALA A 298 -3.97 8.92 33.56
N LYS A 299 -4.24 10.17 33.98
CA LYS A 299 -5.51 10.59 34.52
C LYS A 299 -6.68 10.57 33.53
N ASP A 300 -6.39 10.62 32.22
CA ASP A 300 -7.39 10.59 31.16
C ASP A 300 -7.81 9.15 30.83
N LEU A 301 -7.03 8.18 31.30
CA LEU A 301 -7.31 6.76 31.13
C LEU A 301 -8.35 6.33 32.14
N GLY A 302 -9.47 5.78 31.67
CA GLY A 302 -10.45 5.16 32.52
C GLY A 302 -9.98 3.80 33.08
N GLN A 303 -10.94 2.99 33.51
CA GLN A 303 -10.67 1.64 34.03
C GLN A 303 -10.54 0.57 32.93
N ARG A 304 -10.43 0.96 31.68
CA ARG A 304 -10.29 0.07 30.53
C ARG A 304 -8.85 0.08 30.02
N ILE A 305 -8.35 -1.10 29.75
CA ILE A 305 -7.05 -1.28 29.09
C ILE A 305 -7.25 -2.09 27.81
N ARG A 306 -6.53 -1.72 26.76
CA ARG A 306 -6.36 -2.53 25.57
C ARG A 306 -5.04 -3.28 25.69
N VAL A 307 -5.05 -4.58 25.41
CA VAL A 307 -3.85 -5.38 25.26
C VAL A 307 -3.74 -5.75 23.78
N THR A 308 -2.66 -5.34 23.16
CA THR A 308 -2.33 -5.70 21.78
C THR A 308 -1.12 -6.62 21.79
N MET A 309 -1.24 -7.72 21.07
CA MET A 309 -0.14 -8.69 20.90
C MET A 309 0.37 -8.52 19.46
N GLU A 310 1.68 -8.35 19.33
CA GLU A 310 2.36 -8.08 18.05
C GLU A 310 3.54 -9.02 17.88
N GLY A 311 4.12 -9.06 16.69
CA GLY A 311 5.34 -9.82 16.41
C GLY A 311 5.10 -11.18 15.78
N ALA A 312 3.88 -11.48 15.32
CA ALA A 312 3.61 -12.66 14.51
C ALA A 312 4.05 -12.43 13.07
N GLU A 313 5.34 -12.25 12.85
CA GLU A 313 5.92 -11.98 11.53
C GLU A 313 5.99 -13.24 10.69
N TYR A 314 4.88 -13.62 10.10
CA TYR A 314 4.83 -14.73 9.18
C TYR A 314 4.76 -14.26 7.74
N ARG A 315 5.77 -14.66 6.95
CA ARG A 315 5.85 -14.37 5.52
C ARG A 315 5.28 -15.55 4.74
N GLY A 316 4.01 -15.51 4.35
CA GLY A 316 3.38 -16.60 3.61
C GLY A 316 1.86 -16.56 3.60
N ARG A 317 1.24 -17.56 2.99
CA ARG A 317 -0.22 -17.60 2.79
C ARG A 317 -1.01 -17.88 4.06
N ALA A 318 -0.55 -18.79 4.92
CA ALA A 318 -1.24 -19.19 6.14
C ALA A 318 -0.91 -18.22 7.28
N ARG A 319 -1.65 -17.13 7.38
CA ARG A 319 -1.36 -16.03 8.30
C ARG A 319 -2.19 -16.01 9.56
N THR A 320 -2.80 -17.15 9.90
CA THR A 320 -3.51 -17.30 11.16
C THR A 320 -2.50 -17.56 12.26
N THR A 321 -2.40 -16.65 13.22
CA THR A 321 -1.57 -16.83 14.41
C THR A 321 -2.47 -17.05 15.62
N VAL A 322 -2.19 -18.10 16.36
CA VAL A 322 -2.81 -18.37 17.65
C VAL A 322 -1.93 -17.79 18.74
N TRP A 323 -2.51 -16.92 19.55
CA TRP A 323 -1.84 -16.32 20.69
C TRP A 323 -2.32 -17.00 21.98
N ASP A 324 -1.42 -17.65 22.68
CA ASP A 324 -1.68 -18.22 23.99
C ASP A 324 -0.90 -17.44 25.06
N GLY A 325 -1.54 -17.13 26.16
CA GLY A 325 -0.91 -16.37 27.21
C GLY A 325 -1.83 -16.12 28.39
N SER A 326 -1.30 -15.48 29.41
CA SER A 326 -2.05 -15.05 30.57
C SER A 326 -1.76 -13.58 30.88
N LEU A 327 -2.81 -12.86 31.32
CA LEU A 327 -2.70 -11.51 31.84
C LEU A 327 -3.02 -11.49 33.32
N LYS A 328 -2.09 -10.95 34.11
CA LYS A 328 -2.29 -10.74 35.55
C LYS A 328 -2.20 -9.26 35.87
N VAL A 329 -3.17 -8.77 36.63
CA VAL A 329 -3.19 -7.40 37.13
C VAL A 329 -2.88 -7.41 38.62
N ASN A 330 -1.82 -6.72 39.04
CA ASN A 330 -1.43 -6.61 40.43
C ASN A 330 -2.17 -5.47 41.11
N GLY A 331 -2.77 -5.74 42.29
CA GLY A 331 -3.48 -4.72 43.08
C GLY A 331 -4.88 -4.36 42.58
N ASN A 332 -5.38 -5.04 41.54
CA ASN A 332 -6.71 -4.83 40.99
C ASN A 332 -7.33 -6.17 40.54
N SER A 333 -8.56 -6.14 40.08
CA SER A 333 -9.26 -7.28 39.49
C SER A 333 -9.77 -6.96 38.10
N ILE A 334 -9.74 -7.97 37.22
CA ILE A 334 -10.34 -7.88 35.89
C ILE A 334 -11.84 -8.18 36.03
N ARG A 335 -12.69 -7.22 35.76
CA ARG A 335 -14.16 -7.40 35.82
C ARG A 335 -14.70 -8.05 34.54
N ARG A 336 -14.12 -7.73 33.38
CA ARG A 336 -14.56 -8.19 32.06
C ARG A 336 -13.40 -8.17 31.10
N ALA A 337 -13.28 -9.20 30.29
CA ALA A 337 -12.34 -9.27 29.17
C ALA A 337 -13.12 -9.58 27.91
N GLU A 338 -12.85 -8.86 26.83
CA GLU A 338 -13.49 -9.05 25.53
C GLU A 338 -12.45 -8.99 24.43
N MET A 339 -12.66 -9.76 23.40
CA MET A 339 -11.88 -9.62 22.16
C MET A 339 -12.34 -8.38 21.41
N PHE A 340 -11.38 -7.66 20.90
CA PHE A 340 -11.62 -6.53 20.02
C PHE A 340 -11.74 -7.05 18.57
N ASN A 341 -12.77 -6.59 17.83
CA ASN A 341 -13.05 -7.02 16.45
C ASN A 341 -13.19 -8.56 16.30
N ASN A 342 -13.85 -9.21 17.24
CA ASN A 342 -14.13 -10.63 17.15
C ASN A 342 -15.26 -10.91 16.15
N TRP A 343 -14.92 -11.24 14.92
CA TRP A 343 -15.87 -11.67 13.89
C TRP A 343 -16.14 -13.20 13.92
N ASN A 344 -15.31 -13.96 14.65
CA ASN A 344 -15.51 -15.39 14.86
C ASN A 344 -15.86 -15.65 16.33
N LEU A 345 -17.15 -15.81 16.61
CA LEU A 345 -17.69 -15.98 17.96
C LEU A 345 -17.25 -17.30 18.62
N ASP A 346 -16.79 -18.28 17.85
CA ASP A 346 -16.30 -19.57 18.38
C ASP A 346 -14.91 -19.46 18.98
N ARG A 347 -14.20 -18.34 18.76
CA ARG A 347 -12.87 -18.05 19.26
C ARG A 347 -12.93 -16.85 20.21
N GLY A 348 -13.26 -17.08 21.44
CA GLY A 348 -13.33 -16.04 22.47
C GLY A 348 -12.22 -16.11 23.50
N ILE A 349 -12.07 -15.04 24.29
CA ILE A 349 -11.24 -15.05 25.49
C ILE A 349 -11.91 -15.96 26.51
N ARG A 350 -11.18 -16.93 27.01
CA ARG A 350 -11.62 -17.73 28.15
C ARG A 350 -11.07 -17.11 29.43
N SER A 351 -11.94 -16.67 30.34
CA SER A 351 -11.54 -16.35 31.72
C SER A 351 -11.40 -17.65 32.51
N GLN A 352 -10.30 -17.82 33.18
CA GLN A 352 -10.13 -18.84 34.23
C GLN A 352 -10.42 -18.25 35.59
#